data_d398e27d30765800b88196a22d7baacb
#
_entry.id   d398e27d30765800b88196a22d7baacb
#
_cell.length_a   1.000
_cell.length_b   1.000
_cell.length_c   1.000
_cell.angle_alpha   90.00
_cell.angle_beta   90.00
_cell.angle_gamma   90.00
#
_symmetry.space_group_name_H-M   'P 1'
#
loop_
_entity.id
_entity.type
_entity.pdbx_description
1 polymer ?
#
loop_
_entity_poly.entity_id
_entity_poly.type
_entity_poly.pdbx_seq_one_letter_code
_entity_poly.pdbx_strand_id
1 'polypeptide(L)'
;MKNIFLLLVLFVGITTKAQTKQQSPAFISFVSSNARFAKDVKPTISPTNTWETTAWKGEKIHAQILVWTDRDISKLTVGISDLKNNAGAQIAKTNAKTGFVHYVITDEFGGGCGHRKPEDFKSSLVADPIDWVASVAVKKKELQPIWLSISIPANAVAGQYKGIFTINAGRKYSLPITINVLEHTLPAVDKWKFDLDLWQHPAAIARVHKVELWSNEHFEKMRPYYTMLANAGQKCITASIMNEPWGHQTFDDFPSLIKWVKKKDGSWFYDYSLFDKYVSFVMSCGITKRINCYSMVPWKLSFQYYDENLLKNTELVAKIGSDEYNSYWSAMIKDFTKHLKEKGWFGISTIAMDERPMKDMQTVIKLLKDIDPDWKIALAGNYHPEIEKDIFDYSVASRFQFDAVTLKERIALGKPSTWYTCCEENYPNGFTFSPPAEHVWMGWYAAAKGFTGYLRWAYNSWPQNPLTDSRFTAWPAGDTFQVYPGPMTSIRFEKLIEGIQDFEKIHILQEGFKQSGNQTKIEELNQLLSTFDLKMLKEIPSEKTIDEAKSKLNKF
;
A
#
# COMPACT_ATOMS: atom_id res chain seq x y z
N MET A 1 -102.30 -0.38 -26.99
CA MET A 1 -101.11 0.02 -27.74
C MET A 1 -100.07 0.39 -26.75
N LYS A 2 -99.15 -0.52 -26.45
CA LYS A 2 -98.04 -0.35 -25.42
C LYS A 2 -96.78 0.01 -26.15
N ASN A 3 -96.25 1.20 -25.96
CA ASN A 3 -94.96 1.60 -26.47
C ASN A 3 -93.86 1.10 -25.55
N ILE A 4 -92.92 0.31 -26.07
CA ILE A 4 -91.72 -0.17 -25.39
C ILE A 4 -90.59 0.81 -25.74
N PHE A 5 -90.06 1.50 -24.79
CA PHE A 5 -88.80 2.35 -24.90
C PHE A 5 -87.60 1.43 -24.67
N LEU A 6 -86.73 1.29 -25.67
CA LEU A 6 -85.48 0.58 -25.58
C LEU A 6 -84.39 1.54 -25.16
N LEU A 7 -83.82 1.38 -23.93
CA LEU A 7 -82.75 2.20 -23.42
C LEU A 7 -81.41 1.57 -23.88
N LEU A 8 -80.70 2.27 -24.76
CA LEU A 8 -79.36 1.90 -25.23
C LEU A 8 -78.31 2.44 -24.20
N VAL A 9 -77.68 1.58 -23.42
CA VAL A 9 -76.58 1.94 -22.49
C VAL A 9 -75.28 1.86 -23.29
N LEU A 10 -74.66 3.00 -23.57
CA LEU A 10 -73.29 3.10 -24.12
C LEU A 10 -72.27 2.89 -23.03
N PHE A 11 -71.55 1.75 -23.04
CA PHE A 11 -70.37 1.51 -22.23
C PHE A 11 -69.16 2.23 -22.86
N VAL A 12 -68.76 3.39 -22.32
CA VAL A 12 -67.51 4.06 -22.67
C VAL A 12 -66.41 3.38 -21.85
N GLY A 13 -65.68 2.47 -22.48
CA GLY A 13 -64.49 1.85 -21.89
C GLY A 13 -63.34 2.87 -21.75
N ILE A 14 -63.10 3.36 -20.52
CA ILE A 14 -61.91 4.18 -20.23
C ILE A 14 -60.71 3.23 -20.15
N THR A 15 -59.94 3.11 -21.25
CA THR A 15 -58.64 2.49 -21.24
C THR A 15 -57.65 3.43 -20.59
N THR A 16 -57.40 3.30 -19.28
CA THR A 16 -56.27 3.92 -18.60
C THR A 16 -54.98 3.28 -19.11
N LYS A 17 -54.32 3.91 -20.09
CA LYS A 17 -52.92 3.62 -20.39
C LYS A 17 -52.13 3.94 -19.13
N ALA A 18 -51.67 2.90 -18.44
CA ALA A 18 -50.65 3.04 -17.43
C ALA A 18 -49.42 3.69 -18.07
N GLN A 19 -49.22 4.97 -17.83
CA GLN A 19 -47.97 5.64 -18.16
C GLN A 19 -46.87 4.94 -17.34
N THR A 20 -46.15 4.05 -17.97
CA THR A 20 -44.86 3.58 -17.44
C THR A 20 -44.00 4.82 -17.23
N LYS A 21 -43.86 5.27 -15.97
CA LYS A 21 -42.94 6.34 -15.61
C LYS A 21 -41.57 6.00 -16.19
N GLN A 22 -41.18 6.73 -17.25
CA GLN A 22 -39.89 6.57 -17.88
C GLN A 22 -38.83 6.78 -16.78
N GLN A 23 -38.15 5.73 -16.39
CA GLN A 23 -37.21 5.74 -15.30
C GLN A 23 -36.06 6.68 -15.62
N SER A 24 -35.81 7.69 -14.79
CA SER A 24 -34.66 8.57 -14.94
C SER A 24 -33.38 7.74 -15.03
N PRO A 25 -32.53 7.98 -16.04
CA PRO A 25 -31.30 7.23 -16.21
C PRO A 25 -30.37 7.49 -15.02
N ALA A 26 -29.64 6.45 -14.58
CA ALA A 26 -28.54 6.66 -13.64
C ALA A 26 -27.47 7.54 -14.30
N PHE A 27 -26.84 8.42 -13.51
CA PHE A 27 -25.61 9.07 -13.92
C PHE A 27 -24.49 8.04 -13.91
N ILE A 28 -23.78 7.88 -15.01
CA ILE A 28 -22.64 6.96 -15.12
C ILE A 28 -21.53 7.71 -15.86
N SER A 29 -20.32 7.69 -15.31
CA SER A 29 -19.17 8.38 -15.90
C SER A 29 -17.86 7.70 -15.53
N PHE A 30 -16.94 7.55 -16.48
CA PHE A 30 -15.53 7.45 -16.15
C PHE A 30 -15.04 8.76 -15.54
N VAL A 31 -14.16 8.65 -14.56
CA VAL A 31 -13.53 9.79 -13.87
C VAL A 31 -12.06 9.50 -13.60
N SER A 32 -11.30 10.53 -13.21
CA SER A 32 -9.93 10.36 -12.78
C SER A 32 -9.85 9.40 -11.58
N SER A 33 -8.95 8.41 -11.66
CA SER A 33 -8.63 7.54 -10.53
C SER A 33 -7.80 8.27 -9.45
N ASN A 34 -7.39 9.50 -9.71
CA ASN A 34 -6.67 10.37 -8.79
C ASN A 34 -7.60 11.22 -7.93
N ALA A 35 -8.92 11.22 -8.22
CA ALA A 35 -9.92 12.01 -7.51
C ALA A 35 -10.78 11.16 -6.58
N ARG A 36 -11.28 11.78 -5.51
CA ARG A 36 -12.27 11.21 -4.58
C ARG A 36 -13.59 11.96 -4.71
N PHE A 37 -14.68 11.24 -4.49
CA PHE A 37 -16.04 11.76 -4.62
C PHE A 37 -16.84 11.45 -3.35
N ALA A 38 -17.55 12.44 -2.82
CA ALA A 38 -18.38 12.26 -1.64
C ALA A 38 -19.56 11.32 -1.92
N LYS A 39 -19.95 10.56 -0.89
CA LYS A 39 -20.98 9.50 -1.00
C LYS A 39 -22.37 10.05 -1.33
N ASP A 40 -22.72 11.17 -0.71
CA ASP A 40 -24.06 11.77 -0.68
C ASP A 40 -24.20 13.00 -1.59
N VAL A 41 -23.19 13.29 -2.40
CA VAL A 41 -23.18 14.43 -3.32
C VAL A 41 -23.27 13.94 -4.76
N LYS A 42 -24.29 14.44 -5.49
CA LYS A 42 -24.41 14.18 -6.92
C LYS A 42 -23.24 14.81 -7.67
N PRO A 43 -22.51 14.02 -8.51
CA PRO A 43 -21.45 14.58 -9.33
C PRO A 43 -21.96 15.68 -10.28
N THR A 44 -21.26 16.83 -10.30
CA THR A 44 -21.59 17.98 -11.16
C THR A 44 -20.76 18.01 -12.45
N ILE A 45 -19.90 16.99 -12.65
CA ILE A 45 -19.07 16.85 -13.85
C ILE A 45 -19.89 16.43 -15.07
N SER A 46 -19.43 16.81 -16.25
CA SER A 46 -19.97 16.29 -17.51
C SER A 46 -19.66 14.78 -17.63
N PRO A 47 -20.64 13.92 -17.95
CA PRO A 47 -20.39 12.49 -18.07
C PRO A 47 -19.42 12.15 -19.21
N THR A 48 -18.41 11.35 -18.91
CA THR A 48 -17.48 10.75 -19.86
C THR A 48 -17.82 9.27 -20.02
N ASN A 49 -18.30 8.89 -21.19
CA ASN A 49 -18.81 7.54 -21.45
C ASN A 49 -17.78 6.61 -22.09
N THR A 50 -16.58 7.10 -22.36
CA THR A 50 -15.45 6.35 -22.94
C THR A 50 -14.24 6.47 -22.03
N TRP A 51 -13.39 5.44 -22.03
CA TRP A 51 -12.08 5.50 -21.38
C TRP A 51 -10.99 5.18 -22.39
N GLU A 52 -10.07 6.13 -22.55
CA GLU A 52 -8.91 5.97 -23.40
C GLU A 52 -7.65 6.14 -22.56
N THR A 53 -6.70 5.23 -22.72
CA THR A 53 -5.45 5.25 -21.97
C THR A 53 -4.32 4.61 -22.74
N THR A 54 -3.09 4.84 -22.27
CA THR A 54 -1.87 4.22 -22.80
C THR A 54 -1.24 3.38 -21.70
N ALA A 55 -0.68 2.24 -22.06
CA ALA A 55 -0.05 1.32 -21.13
C ALA A 55 1.19 0.67 -21.75
N TRP A 56 2.15 0.27 -20.90
CA TRP A 56 3.25 -0.61 -21.28
C TRP A 56 2.83 -2.09 -21.15
N LYS A 57 3.50 -2.97 -21.85
CA LYS A 57 3.39 -4.42 -21.61
C LYS A 57 3.83 -4.72 -20.17
N GLY A 58 3.13 -5.62 -19.48
CA GLY A 58 3.40 -5.94 -18.07
C GLY A 58 2.84 -4.94 -17.05
N GLU A 59 2.24 -3.83 -17.49
CA GLU A 59 1.68 -2.80 -16.60
C GLU A 59 0.28 -3.17 -16.10
N LYS A 60 -0.03 -2.79 -14.86
CA LYS A 60 -1.38 -2.78 -14.30
C LYS A 60 -1.92 -1.35 -14.31
N ILE A 61 -3.01 -1.13 -15.02
CA ILE A 61 -3.67 0.17 -15.19
C ILE A 61 -5.04 0.19 -14.52
N HIS A 62 -5.52 1.38 -14.18
CA HIS A 62 -6.76 1.57 -13.44
C HIS A 62 -7.68 2.59 -14.07
N ALA A 63 -8.99 2.35 -13.94
CA ALA A 63 -10.04 3.34 -14.17
C ALA A 63 -11.00 3.38 -13.00
N GLN A 64 -11.56 4.56 -12.73
CA GLN A 64 -12.66 4.74 -11.79
C GLN A 64 -13.93 5.10 -12.55
N ILE A 65 -15.03 4.49 -12.17
CA ILE A 65 -16.36 4.76 -12.76
C ILE A 65 -17.31 5.13 -11.62
N LEU A 66 -18.11 6.17 -11.80
CA LEU A 66 -19.12 6.58 -10.85
C LEU A 66 -20.51 6.14 -11.30
N VAL A 67 -21.31 5.65 -10.37
CA VAL A 67 -22.73 5.38 -10.55
C VAL A 67 -23.51 6.17 -9.51
N TRP A 68 -24.37 7.09 -9.96
CA TRP A 68 -25.30 7.83 -9.12
C TRP A 68 -26.72 7.61 -9.57
N THR A 69 -27.66 7.47 -8.65
CA THR A 69 -29.06 7.19 -8.96
C THR A 69 -30.03 7.90 -8.03
N ASP A 70 -31.17 8.33 -8.57
CA ASP A 70 -32.29 8.89 -7.79
C ASP A 70 -33.24 7.81 -7.25
N ARG A 71 -32.93 6.52 -7.42
CA ARG A 71 -33.71 5.37 -6.95
C ARG A 71 -32.79 4.27 -6.42
N ASP A 72 -33.33 3.38 -5.63
CA ASP A 72 -32.58 2.21 -5.16
C ASP A 72 -32.27 1.28 -6.35
N ILE A 73 -31.04 0.76 -6.37
CA ILE A 73 -30.60 -0.33 -7.22
C ILE A 73 -30.35 -1.52 -6.31
N SER A 74 -31.22 -2.51 -6.38
CA SER A 74 -31.12 -3.71 -5.53
C SER A 74 -29.89 -4.55 -5.87
N LYS A 75 -29.44 -4.53 -7.14
CA LYS A 75 -28.29 -5.28 -7.60
C LYS A 75 -27.59 -4.54 -8.73
N LEU A 76 -26.47 -3.89 -8.40
CA LEU A 76 -25.54 -3.31 -9.36
C LEU A 76 -24.50 -4.38 -9.70
N THR A 77 -24.34 -4.69 -10.99
CA THR A 77 -23.30 -5.60 -11.49
C THR A 77 -22.50 -4.95 -12.58
N VAL A 78 -21.25 -5.39 -12.74
CA VAL A 78 -20.33 -4.89 -13.77
C VAL A 78 -19.63 -6.04 -14.49
N GLY A 79 -19.13 -5.77 -15.67
CA GLY A 79 -18.37 -6.72 -16.45
C GLY A 79 -17.56 -6.04 -17.55
N ILE A 80 -16.60 -6.75 -18.10
CA ILE A 80 -15.78 -6.29 -19.21
C ILE A 80 -15.70 -7.37 -20.29
N SER A 81 -15.68 -6.97 -21.54
CA SER A 81 -15.39 -7.87 -22.66
C SER A 81 -13.88 -8.13 -22.77
N ASP A 82 -13.49 -9.14 -23.52
CA ASP A 82 -12.13 -9.19 -24.05
C ASP A 82 -11.82 -7.91 -24.81
N LEU A 83 -10.56 -7.47 -24.74
CA LEU A 83 -10.05 -6.33 -25.49
C LEU A 83 -9.34 -6.86 -26.73
N LYS A 84 -9.69 -6.38 -27.91
CA LYS A 84 -9.17 -6.87 -29.19
C LYS A 84 -8.52 -5.74 -29.98
N ASN A 85 -7.41 -6.02 -30.64
CA ASN A 85 -6.80 -5.13 -31.60
C ASN A 85 -7.20 -5.48 -33.04
N ASN A 86 -6.88 -4.59 -33.98
CA ASN A 86 -7.22 -4.80 -35.40
C ASN A 86 -6.42 -5.94 -36.06
N ALA A 87 -5.31 -6.39 -35.45
CA ALA A 87 -4.50 -7.51 -35.94
C ALA A 87 -4.97 -8.88 -35.39
N GLY A 88 -6.10 -8.91 -34.64
CA GLY A 88 -6.65 -10.13 -34.04
C GLY A 88 -6.05 -10.54 -32.71
N ALA A 89 -5.04 -9.81 -32.16
CA ALA A 89 -4.52 -10.06 -30.83
C ALA A 89 -5.54 -9.65 -29.76
N GLN A 90 -5.53 -10.36 -28.63
CA GLN A 90 -6.52 -10.22 -27.59
C GLN A 90 -5.86 -10.12 -26.20
N ILE A 91 -6.38 -9.21 -25.37
CA ILE A 91 -6.19 -9.21 -23.91
C ILE A 91 -7.48 -9.78 -23.32
N ALA A 92 -7.41 -10.98 -22.76
CA ALA A 92 -8.56 -11.68 -22.22
C ALA A 92 -9.16 -10.92 -21.02
N LYS A 93 -10.47 -10.92 -20.87
CA LYS A 93 -11.18 -10.31 -19.73
C LYS A 93 -10.74 -10.84 -18.37
N THR A 94 -10.13 -12.01 -18.31
CA THR A 94 -9.54 -12.58 -17.09
C THR A 94 -8.32 -11.80 -16.57
N ASN A 95 -7.72 -10.93 -17.40
CA ASN A 95 -6.70 -9.98 -16.98
C ASN A 95 -7.27 -8.73 -16.30
N ALA A 96 -8.60 -8.61 -16.25
CA ALA A 96 -9.27 -7.49 -15.58
C ALA A 96 -9.94 -7.96 -14.30
N LYS A 97 -9.90 -7.09 -13.28
CA LYS A 97 -10.67 -7.20 -12.04
C LYS A 97 -11.55 -5.97 -11.90
N THR A 98 -12.78 -6.18 -11.43
CA THR A 98 -13.73 -5.10 -11.15
C THR A 98 -14.15 -5.19 -9.69
N GLY A 99 -14.11 -4.07 -8.98
CA GLY A 99 -14.48 -4.00 -7.58
C GLY A 99 -15.36 -2.79 -7.28
N PHE A 100 -16.07 -2.85 -6.17
CA PHE A 100 -16.85 -1.74 -5.65
C PHE A 100 -16.09 -1.07 -4.52
N VAL A 101 -16.02 0.26 -4.56
CA VAL A 101 -15.31 1.02 -3.53
C VAL A 101 -16.27 1.34 -2.41
N HIS A 102 -15.89 0.98 -1.19
CA HIS A 102 -16.64 1.31 0.02
C HIS A 102 -16.17 2.63 0.63
N TYR A 103 -17.03 3.21 1.47
CA TYR A 103 -16.76 4.43 2.20
C TYR A 103 -16.47 4.12 3.66
N VAL A 104 -15.45 4.77 4.20
CA VAL A 104 -15.06 4.69 5.61
C VAL A 104 -15.02 6.10 6.22
N ILE A 105 -15.28 6.17 7.53
CA ILE A 105 -15.10 7.43 8.28
C ILE A 105 -13.59 7.72 8.33
N THR A 106 -13.25 8.97 8.03
CA THR A 106 -11.90 9.52 8.17
C THR A 106 -11.94 10.80 9.00
N ASP A 107 -10.80 11.25 9.48
CA ASP A 107 -10.64 12.63 9.96
C ASP A 107 -9.92 13.45 8.88
N GLU A 108 -9.90 14.77 9.05
CA GLU A 108 -9.15 15.67 8.18
C GLU A 108 -7.94 16.24 8.94
N PHE A 109 -7.37 15.43 9.82
CA PHE A 109 -6.22 15.81 10.60
C PHE A 109 -4.97 15.85 9.72
N GLY A 110 -4.59 17.03 9.34
CA GLY A 110 -3.52 17.26 8.40
C GLY A 110 -2.17 17.50 9.07
N GLY A 111 -1.63 16.52 9.78
CA GLY A 111 -0.29 16.56 10.32
C GLY A 111 -0.20 16.59 11.85
N GLY A 112 0.91 16.05 12.31
CA GLY A 112 1.22 15.90 13.72
C GLY A 112 1.05 14.46 14.23
N CYS A 113 1.97 14.09 15.10
CA CYS A 113 1.99 12.81 15.79
C CYS A 113 1.58 12.99 17.24
N GLY A 114 0.99 11.98 17.83
CA GLY A 114 0.64 11.94 19.24
C GLY A 114 -0.82 11.63 19.53
N HIS A 115 -1.09 11.37 20.81
CA HIS A 115 -2.43 11.00 21.26
C HIS A 115 -3.44 12.12 21.12
N ARG A 116 -4.63 11.77 20.62
CA ARG A 116 -5.78 12.64 20.44
C ARG A 116 -7.06 11.82 20.56
N LYS A 117 -8.19 12.51 20.64
CA LYS A 117 -9.50 11.88 20.59
C LYS A 117 -10.08 12.08 19.20
N PRO A 118 -10.40 11.01 18.44
CA PRO A 118 -10.96 11.13 17.11
C PRO A 118 -12.22 12.00 17.02
N GLU A 119 -13.04 11.99 18.08
CA GLU A 119 -14.25 12.79 18.20
C GLU A 119 -14.02 14.31 18.30
N ASP A 120 -12.82 14.75 18.64
CA ASP A 120 -12.47 16.18 18.70
C ASP A 120 -12.17 16.76 17.31
N PHE A 121 -12.10 15.92 16.27
CA PHE A 121 -11.79 16.32 14.92
C PHE A 121 -13.00 16.18 14.00
N LYS A 122 -13.10 17.09 13.03
CA LYS A 122 -14.07 16.96 11.96
C LYS A 122 -13.85 15.64 11.23
N SER A 123 -14.93 14.93 10.98
CA SER A 123 -14.93 13.67 10.25
C SER A 123 -15.73 13.78 8.95
N SER A 124 -15.34 13.00 7.96
CA SER A 124 -16.05 12.85 6.69
C SER A 124 -16.05 11.38 6.25
N LEU A 125 -16.81 11.08 5.20
CA LEU A 125 -16.78 9.77 4.55
C LEU A 125 -15.88 9.83 3.32
N VAL A 126 -14.95 8.90 3.22
CA VAL A 126 -14.03 8.79 2.10
C VAL A 126 -14.10 7.40 1.45
N ALA A 127 -14.10 7.37 0.12
CA ALA A 127 -14.00 6.14 -0.66
C ALA A 127 -12.55 5.63 -0.64
N ASP A 128 -12.31 4.41 -0.11
CA ASP A 128 -10.95 3.85 -0.08
C ASP A 128 -10.89 2.31 -0.19
N PRO A 129 -11.61 1.47 0.61
CA PRO A 129 -11.55 0.01 0.46
C PRO A 129 -12.14 -0.43 -0.89
N ILE A 130 -11.43 -1.29 -1.61
CA ILE A 130 -11.91 -1.89 -2.86
C ILE A 130 -12.25 -3.35 -2.60
N ASP A 131 -13.53 -3.68 -2.76
CA ASP A 131 -14.07 -5.03 -2.58
C ASP A 131 -14.34 -5.67 -3.94
N TRP A 132 -13.75 -6.84 -4.18
CA TRP A 132 -13.84 -7.58 -5.44
C TRP A 132 -15.09 -8.49 -5.50
N VAL A 133 -16.23 -8.01 -4.99
CA VAL A 133 -17.50 -8.74 -5.02
C VAL A 133 -18.21 -8.61 -6.36
N ALA A 134 -19.07 -9.57 -6.67
CA ALA A 134 -19.77 -9.61 -7.95
C ALA A 134 -20.88 -8.56 -8.10
N SER A 135 -21.43 -8.06 -6.99
CA SER A 135 -22.52 -7.08 -7.00
C SER A 135 -22.68 -6.38 -5.67
N VAL A 136 -23.26 -5.19 -5.69
CA VAL A 136 -23.67 -4.43 -4.51
C VAL A 136 -25.08 -3.86 -4.70
N ALA A 137 -25.75 -3.52 -3.60
CA ALA A 137 -26.93 -2.68 -3.63
C ALA A 137 -26.52 -1.20 -3.50
N VAL A 138 -27.19 -0.31 -4.23
CA VAL A 138 -26.94 1.14 -4.14
C VAL A 138 -28.24 1.84 -3.75
N LYS A 139 -28.21 2.63 -2.70
CA LYS A 139 -29.36 3.40 -2.25
C LYS A 139 -29.54 4.66 -3.10
N LYS A 140 -30.78 5.12 -3.21
CA LYS A 140 -31.09 6.41 -3.86
C LYS A 140 -30.28 7.53 -3.24
N LYS A 141 -29.77 8.43 -4.11
CA LYS A 141 -28.94 9.58 -3.72
C LYS A 141 -27.63 9.22 -3.03
N GLU A 142 -27.14 8.01 -3.28
CA GLU A 142 -25.78 7.60 -2.91
C GLU A 142 -24.94 7.36 -4.17
N LEU A 143 -23.68 7.71 -4.08
CA LEU A 143 -22.67 7.49 -5.10
C LEU A 143 -21.99 6.16 -4.84
N GLN A 144 -21.91 5.33 -5.88
CA GLN A 144 -21.12 4.09 -5.86
C GLN A 144 -19.97 4.19 -6.84
N PRO A 145 -18.73 4.37 -6.35
CA PRO A 145 -17.55 4.25 -7.19
C PRO A 145 -17.27 2.78 -7.49
N ILE A 146 -16.84 2.52 -8.73
CA ILE A 146 -16.40 1.24 -9.24
C ILE A 146 -14.93 1.37 -9.62
N TRP A 147 -14.12 0.39 -9.26
CA TRP A 147 -12.71 0.30 -9.60
C TRP A 147 -12.49 -0.77 -10.65
N LEU A 148 -11.85 -0.42 -11.74
CA LEU A 148 -11.45 -1.34 -12.80
C LEU A 148 -9.92 -1.39 -12.81
N SER A 149 -9.35 -2.59 -12.63
CA SER A 149 -7.92 -2.86 -12.83
C SER A 149 -7.73 -3.77 -14.04
N ILE A 150 -6.81 -3.44 -14.92
CA ILE A 150 -6.45 -4.28 -16.08
C ILE A 150 -4.94 -4.52 -16.07
N SER A 151 -4.53 -5.78 -16.01
CA SER A 151 -3.12 -6.19 -16.15
C SER A 151 -2.83 -6.45 -17.62
N ILE A 152 -1.95 -5.66 -18.20
CA ILE A 152 -1.51 -5.85 -19.59
C ILE A 152 -0.50 -7.01 -19.60
N PRO A 153 -0.71 -8.09 -20.35
CA PRO A 153 0.27 -9.17 -20.43
C PRO A 153 1.63 -8.70 -20.95
N ALA A 154 2.72 -9.21 -20.36
CA ALA A 154 4.07 -8.84 -20.79
C ALA A 154 4.37 -9.26 -22.25
N ASN A 155 3.64 -10.25 -22.75
CA ASN A 155 3.71 -10.72 -24.14
C ASN A 155 2.62 -10.13 -25.04
N ALA A 156 1.89 -9.10 -24.60
CA ALA A 156 0.90 -8.43 -25.45
C ALA A 156 1.57 -7.84 -26.71
N VAL A 157 0.88 -7.92 -27.83
CA VAL A 157 1.31 -7.23 -29.05
C VAL A 157 1.03 -5.73 -28.89
N ALA A 158 1.97 -4.88 -29.22
CA ALA A 158 1.73 -3.43 -29.19
C ALA A 158 0.63 -3.03 -30.17
N GLY A 159 -0.10 -1.98 -29.85
CA GLY A 159 -1.20 -1.47 -30.65
C GLY A 159 -2.44 -1.12 -29.85
N GLN A 160 -3.47 -0.67 -30.56
CA GLN A 160 -4.71 -0.21 -29.96
C GLN A 160 -5.69 -1.37 -29.75
N TYR A 161 -6.07 -1.60 -28.49
CA TYR A 161 -7.06 -2.59 -28.07
C TYR A 161 -8.38 -1.92 -27.71
N LYS A 162 -9.49 -2.49 -28.17
CA LYS A 162 -10.85 -1.99 -27.90
C LYS A 162 -11.70 -3.05 -27.23
N GLY A 163 -12.54 -2.62 -26.30
CA GLY A 163 -13.51 -3.45 -25.59
C GLY A 163 -14.64 -2.64 -24.99
N ILE A 164 -15.50 -3.31 -24.24
CA ILE A 164 -16.69 -2.71 -23.63
C ILE A 164 -16.72 -3.03 -22.15
N PHE A 165 -16.81 -2.00 -21.33
CA PHE A 165 -17.21 -2.12 -19.93
C PHE A 165 -18.72 -2.02 -19.82
N THR A 166 -19.33 -2.96 -19.11
CA THR A 166 -20.78 -3.05 -18.98
C THR A 166 -21.20 -2.83 -17.54
N ILE A 167 -22.20 -1.99 -17.32
CA ILE A 167 -22.82 -1.76 -16.02
C ILE A 167 -24.30 -2.12 -16.12
N ASN A 168 -24.80 -2.95 -15.20
CA ASN A 168 -26.21 -3.25 -15.07
C ASN A 168 -26.73 -2.61 -13.77
N ALA A 169 -27.44 -1.50 -13.92
CA ALA A 169 -28.04 -0.69 -12.86
C ALA A 169 -29.57 -0.65 -12.99
N GLY A 170 -30.20 -1.81 -13.13
CA GLY A 170 -31.62 -1.95 -13.51
C GLY A 170 -31.86 -1.84 -15.03
N ARG A 171 -30.95 -1.23 -15.76
CA ARG A 171 -30.78 -1.33 -17.21
C ARG A 171 -29.29 -1.47 -17.54
N LYS A 172 -29.00 -1.95 -18.73
CA LYS A 172 -27.63 -2.15 -19.21
C LYS A 172 -27.09 -0.86 -19.83
N TYR A 173 -25.86 -0.51 -19.43
CA TYR A 173 -25.04 0.55 -20.00
C TYR A 173 -23.76 -0.07 -20.57
N SER A 174 -23.35 0.39 -21.74
CA SER A 174 -22.13 -0.07 -22.41
C SER A 174 -21.20 1.12 -22.62
N LEU A 175 -19.98 1.02 -22.07
CA LEU A 175 -18.97 2.08 -22.06
C LEU A 175 -17.74 1.58 -22.83
N PRO A 176 -17.43 2.16 -24.00
CA PRO A 176 -16.24 1.79 -24.77
C PRO A 176 -14.95 2.04 -24.00
N ILE A 177 -14.00 1.11 -24.16
CA ILE A 177 -12.64 1.21 -23.65
C ILE A 177 -11.67 1.11 -24.81
N THR A 178 -10.66 1.99 -24.82
CA THR A 178 -9.54 1.95 -25.76
C THR A 178 -8.23 2.00 -24.99
N ILE A 179 -7.35 1.02 -25.19
CA ILE A 179 -6.02 0.98 -24.58
C ILE A 179 -4.98 0.94 -25.69
N ASN A 180 -4.07 1.91 -25.69
CA ASN A 180 -2.92 1.92 -26.58
C ASN A 180 -1.73 1.25 -25.87
N VAL A 181 -1.40 0.01 -26.22
CA VAL A 181 -0.27 -0.73 -25.66
C VAL A 181 1.00 -0.38 -26.41
N LEU A 182 1.99 0.17 -25.71
CA LEU A 182 3.29 0.56 -26.25
C LEU A 182 4.24 -0.65 -26.37
N GLU A 183 5.34 -0.49 -27.09
CA GLU A 183 6.36 -1.55 -27.25
C GLU A 183 7.19 -1.81 -25.98
N HIS A 184 7.29 -0.84 -25.09
CA HIS A 184 8.02 -0.98 -23.84
C HIS A 184 7.38 -2.06 -22.94
N THR A 185 8.23 -2.76 -22.19
CA THR A 185 7.79 -3.82 -21.27
C THR A 185 8.31 -3.56 -19.86
N LEU A 186 7.41 -3.58 -18.88
CA LEU A 186 7.78 -3.64 -17.48
C LEU A 186 8.26 -5.05 -17.12
N PRO A 187 9.34 -5.19 -16.35
CA PRO A 187 9.78 -6.49 -15.85
C PRO A 187 8.75 -7.09 -14.88
N ALA A 188 8.86 -8.38 -14.64
CA ALA A 188 8.10 -9.04 -13.59
C ALA A 188 8.41 -8.42 -12.21
N VAL A 189 7.44 -8.44 -11.29
CA VAL A 189 7.50 -7.74 -9.99
C VAL A 189 8.73 -8.12 -9.15
N ASP A 190 9.16 -9.39 -9.21
CA ASP A 190 10.37 -9.88 -8.52
C ASP A 190 11.67 -9.26 -9.05
N LYS A 191 11.64 -8.62 -10.22
CA LYS A 191 12.74 -7.92 -10.88
C LYS A 191 12.69 -6.39 -10.72
N TRP A 192 11.62 -5.86 -10.13
CA TRP A 192 11.51 -4.43 -9.89
C TRP A 192 12.66 -3.93 -9.00
N LYS A 193 13.20 -2.78 -9.38
CA LYS A 193 14.30 -2.12 -8.67
C LYS A 193 13.81 -1.34 -7.46
N PHE A 194 12.56 -0.87 -7.51
CA PHE A 194 11.96 -0.12 -6.42
C PHE A 194 12.02 -0.91 -5.11
N ASP A 195 12.62 -0.32 -4.11
CA ASP A 195 12.77 -0.89 -2.78
C ASP A 195 11.57 -0.49 -1.91
N LEU A 196 10.54 -1.34 -1.91
CA LEU A 196 9.35 -1.15 -1.09
C LEU A 196 9.55 -1.83 0.27
N ASP A 197 9.33 -1.09 1.35
CA ASP A 197 9.27 -1.62 2.71
C ASP A 197 8.01 -1.12 3.45
N LEU A 198 6.97 -1.93 3.47
CA LEU A 198 5.79 -1.72 4.29
C LEU A 198 5.80 -2.74 5.45
N TRP A 199 5.85 -2.25 6.70
CA TRP A 199 5.97 -3.13 7.86
C TRP A 199 4.71 -3.93 8.10
N GLN A 200 4.87 -5.25 8.23
CA GLN A 200 3.77 -6.19 8.39
C GLN A 200 3.41 -6.38 9.87
N HIS A 201 2.11 -6.48 10.17
CA HIS A 201 1.58 -6.69 11.51
C HIS A 201 0.74 -7.97 11.61
N PRO A 202 1.36 -9.12 11.95
CA PRO A 202 0.65 -10.40 12.03
C PRO A 202 -0.51 -10.43 13.03
N ALA A 203 -0.33 -9.86 14.23
CA ALA A 203 -1.33 -9.92 15.30
C ALA A 203 -2.65 -9.24 14.93
N ALA A 204 -2.60 -8.15 14.15
CA ALA A 204 -3.79 -7.49 13.64
C ALA A 204 -4.64 -8.43 12.76
N ILE A 205 -3.99 -9.30 11.98
CA ILE A 205 -4.69 -10.31 11.14
C ILE A 205 -5.37 -11.35 12.03
N ALA A 206 -4.68 -11.84 13.07
CA ALA A 206 -5.24 -12.80 14.01
C ALA A 206 -6.51 -12.25 14.69
N ARG A 207 -6.45 -11.01 15.20
CA ARG A 207 -7.59 -10.35 15.85
C ARG A 207 -8.78 -10.20 14.90
N VAL A 208 -8.56 -9.63 13.73
CA VAL A 208 -9.66 -9.35 12.80
C VAL A 208 -10.33 -10.62 12.28
N HIS A 209 -9.54 -11.66 12.02
CA HIS A 209 -10.07 -12.96 11.59
C HIS A 209 -10.52 -13.85 12.76
N LYS A 210 -10.35 -13.41 14.02
CA LYS A 210 -10.72 -14.15 15.24
C LYS A 210 -10.11 -15.55 15.28
N VAL A 211 -8.85 -15.65 14.93
CA VAL A 211 -8.07 -16.89 14.96
C VAL A 211 -6.98 -16.80 16.02
N GLU A 212 -6.58 -17.95 16.56
CA GLU A 212 -5.48 -18.02 17.52
C GLU A 212 -4.16 -17.60 16.87
N LEU A 213 -3.46 -16.68 17.52
CA LEU A 213 -2.17 -16.15 17.05
C LEU A 213 -1.16 -17.30 16.87
N TRP A 214 -0.50 -17.32 15.70
CA TRP A 214 0.49 -18.32 15.29
C TRP A 214 -0.04 -19.74 15.05
N SER A 215 -1.37 -19.95 15.10
CA SER A 215 -1.98 -21.18 14.65
C SER A 215 -1.82 -21.40 13.14
N ASN A 216 -2.02 -22.62 12.66
CA ASN A 216 -1.99 -22.89 11.22
C ASN A 216 -3.06 -22.07 10.48
N GLU A 217 -4.25 -21.92 11.08
CA GLU A 217 -5.31 -21.09 10.51
C GLU A 217 -4.88 -19.62 10.38
N HIS A 218 -4.16 -19.09 11.37
CA HIS A 218 -3.61 -17.72 11.28
C HIS A 218 -2.66 -17.58 10.09
N PHE A 219 -1.74 -18.53 9.86
CA PHE A 219 -0.86 -18.51 8.70
C PHE A 219 -1.64 -18.54 7.38
N GLU A 220 -2.72 -19.33 7.30
CA GLU A 220 -3.59 -19.33 6.11
C GLU A 220 -4.32 -17.98 5.92
N LYS A 221 -4.76 -17.33 7.01
CA LYS A 221 -5.35 -15.98 6.93
C LYS A 221 -4.34 -14.90 6.53
N MET A 222 -3.07 -15.04 6.92
CA MET A 222 -1.99 -14.12 6.52
C MET A 222 -1.65 -14.23 5.03
N ARG A 223 -1.67 -15.41 4.44
CA ARG A 223 -1.19 -15.69 3.07
C ARG A 223 -1.71 -14.71 2.02
N PRO A 224 -3.02 -14.45 1.88
CA PRO A 224 -3.51 -13.54 0.84
C PRO A 224 -3.00 -12.10 1.01
N TYR A 225 -2.80 -11.61 2.24
CA TYR A 225 -2.25 -10.28 2.50
C TYR A 225 -0.78 -10.20 2.11
N TYR A 226 0.02 -11.19 2.49
CA TYR A 226 1.45 -11.23 2.19
C TYR A 226 1.72 -11.47 0.71
N THR A 227 0.89 -12.29 0.04
CA THR A 227 0.95 -12.45 -1.42
C THR A 227 0.58 -11.15 -2.15
N MET A 228 -0.44 -10.41 -1.68
CA MET A 228 -0.80 -9.10 -2.22
C MET A 228 0.34 -8.10 -2.05
N LEU A 229 1.00 -8.09 -0.91
CA LEU A 229 2.16 -7.24 -0.64
C LEU A 229 3.37 -7.62 -1.50
N ALA A 230 3.67 -8.93 -1.65
CA ALA A 230 4.71 -9.42 -2.54
C ALA A 230 4.48 -8.98 -4.00
N ASN A 231 3.22 -9.05 -4.46
CA ASN A 231 2.81 -8.60 -5.79
C ASN A 231 2.87 -7.06 -5.97
N ALA A 232 3.09 -6.31 -4.91
CA ALA A 232 3.39 -4.88 -4.96
C ALA A 232 4.92 -4.58 -4.98
N GLY A 233 5.75 -5.61 -4.89
CA GLY A 233 7.21 -5.50 -4.94
C GLY A 233 7.90 -5.34 -3.59
N GLN A 234 7.24 -5.72 -2.47
CA GLN A 234 7.84 -5.71 -1.12
C GLN A 234 9.18 -6.44 -1.09
N LYS A 235 10.17 -5.84 -0.40
CA LYS A 235 11.53 -6.40 -0.28
C LYS A 235 11.82 -6.95 1.11
N CYS A 236 11.21 -6.41 2.17
CA CYS A 236 11.57 -6.67 3.55
C CYS A 236 10.53 -7.51 4.29
N ILE A 237 11.01 -8.44 5.12
CA ILE A 237 10.23 -9.12 6.16
C ILE A 237 10.40 -8.34 7.46
N THR A 238 9.31 -7.88 8.05
CA THR A 238 9.32 -7.25 9.38
C THR A 238 9.29 -8.33 10.45
N ALA A 239 10.35 -8.45 11.24
CA ALA A 239 10.48 -9.50 12.26
C ALA A 239 10.76 -8.90 13.64
N SER A 240 9.81 -9.04 14.58
CA SER A 240 10.01 -8.62 15.98
C SER A 240 10.83 -9.66 16.73
N ILE A 241 12.07 -9.34 17.09
CA ILE A 241 12.95 -10.24 17.84
C ILE A 241 12.84 -10.06 19.36
N MET A 242 12.11 -9.04 19.78
CA MET A 242 11.70 -8.79 21.15
C MET A 242 10.23 -8.40 21.22
N ASN A 243 9.64 -8.39 22.40
CA ASN A 243 8.24 -8.00 22.57
C ASN A 243 8.11 -6.46 22.52
N GLU A 244 7.17 -5.98 21.73
CA GLU A 244 6.81 -4.55 21.64
C GLU A 244 7.97 -3.60 21.32
N PRO A 245 8.65 -3.73 20.18
CA PRO A 245 9.75 -2.82 19.83
C PRO A 245 9.30 -1.37 19.65
N TRP A 246 8.03 -1.14 19.35
CA TRP A 246 7.43 0.20 19.13
C TRP A 246 6.63 0.75 20.32
N GLY A 247 6.62 0.04 21.49
CA GLY A 247 6.06 0.57 22.73
C GLY A 247 4.57 0.86 22.69
N HIS A 248 3.75 -0.05 22.14
CA HIS A 248 2.27 0.02 22.05
C HIS A 248 1.73 1.21 21.23
N GLN A 249 2.39 1.51 20.11
CA GLN A 249 1.95 2.58 19.20
C GLN A 249 0.82 2.14 18.25
N THR A 250 0.48 0.86 18.20
CA THR A 250 -0.57 0.27 17.37
C THR A 250 -1.71 -0.30 18.22
N PHE A 251 -2.84 -0.63 17.59
CA PHE A 251 -3.98 -1.21 18.31
C PHE A 251 -3.68 -2.61 18.87
N ASP A 252 -2.99 -3.43 18.08
CA ASP A 252 -2.53 -4.75 18.50
C ASP A 252 -1.04 -4.68 18.85
N ASP A 253 -0.62 -5.55 19.77
CA ASP A 253 0.79 -5.66 20.17
C ASP A 253 1.64 -6.38 19.11
N PHE A 254 2.95 -6.13 19.11
CA PHE A 254 3.95 -6.85 18.33
C PHE A 254 4.68 -7.88 19.21
N PRO A 255 4.19 -9.13 19.29
CA PRO A 255 4.85 -10.15 20.10
C PRO A 255 6.19 -10.56 19.49
N SER A 256 7.13 -10.93 20.36
CA SER A 256 8.41 -11.49 19.92
C SER A 256 8.21 -12.78 19.13
N LEU A 257 8.93 -12.93 18.02
CA LEU A 257 9.05 -14.18 17.27
C LEU A 257 10.07 -15.16 17.87
N ILE A 258 10.83 -14.71 18.85
CA ILE A 258 11.85 -15.49 19.54
C ILE A 258 11.45 -15.64 21.01
N LYS A 259 11.46 -16.87 21.54
CA LYS A 259 11.23 -17.09 22.96
C LYS A 259 12.56 -17.02 23.70
N TRP A 260 12.66 -16.11 24.64
CA TRP A 260 13.85 -15.88 25.46
C TRP A 260 13.66 -16.56 26.81
N VAL A 261 14.59 -17.41 27.18
CA VAL A 261 14.54 -18.17 28.43
C VAL A 261 15.85 -18.07 29.18
N LYS A 262 15.79 -17.56 30.41
CA LYS A 262 16.91 -17.59 31.37
C LYS A 262 16.83 -18.89 32.15
N LYS A 263 17.82 -19.76 31.97
CA LYS A 263 17.92 -21.06 32.62
C LYS A 263 18.23 -20.95 34.13
N LYS A 264 17.97 -22.03 34.87
CA LYS A 264 18.29 -22.10 36.31
C LYS A 264 19.75 -21.87 36.64
N ASP A 265 20.67 -22.24 35.78
CA ASP A 265 22.11 -22.03 35.92
C ASP A 265 22.57 -20.62 35.47
N GLY A 266 21.64 -19.75 35.10
CA GLY A 266 21.91 -18.39 34.64
C GLY A 266 22.23 -18.27 33.16
N SER A 267 22.38 -19.36 32.41
CA SER A 267 22.59 -19.35 30.96
C SER A 267 21.31 -18.98 30.22
N TRP A 268 21.47 -18.63 28.94
CA TRP A 268 20.32 -18.29 28.07
C TRP A 268 20.01 -19.42 27.09
N PHE A 269 18.72 -19.57 26.79
CA PHE A 269 18.21 -20.39 25.70
C PHE A 269 17.24 -19.57 24.87
N TYR A 270 17.41 -19.61 23.55
CA TYR A 270 16.57 -18.90 22.60
C TYR A 270 15.88 -19.94 21.69
N ASP A 271 14.55 -19.90 21.66
CA ASP A 271 13.77 -20.75 20.76
C ASP A 271 13.37 -19.94 19.51
N TYR A 272 13.97 -20.31 18.38
CA TYR A 272 13.74 -19.69 17.08
C TYR A 272 12.65 -20.37 16.24
N SER A 273 11.96 -21.37 16.74
CA SER A 273 11.01 -22.18 15.97
C SER A 273 9.91 -21.32 15.31
N LEU A 274 9.38 -20.34 16.04
CA LEU A 274 8.39 -19.42 15.51
C LEU A 274 8.99 -18.42 14.52
N PHE A 275 10.16 -17.88 14.80
CA PHE A 275 10.89 -17.00 13.89
C PHE A 275 11.14 -17.70 12.54
N ASP A 276 11.64 -18.92 12.57
CA ASP A 276 11.89 -19.73 11.39
C ASP A 276 10.62 -20.03 10.59
N LYS A 277 9.55 -20.41 11.29
CA LYS A 277 8.24 -20.68 10.67
C LYS A 277 7.70 -19.41 10.00
N TYR A 278 7.76 -18.27 10.68
CA TYR A 278 7.27 -17.01 10.16
C TYR A 278 8.07 -16.52 8.95
N VAL A 279 9.41 -16.47 9.05
CA VAL A 279 10.28 -16.04 7.95
C VAL A 279 10.11 -16.94 6.73
N SER A 280 10.12 -18.27 6.92
CA SER A 280 9.91 -19.23 5.82
C SER A 280 8.54 -19.07 5.17
N PHE A 281 7.50 -18.82 5.98
CA PHE A 281 6.16 -18.54 5.48
C PHE A 281 6.12 -17.27 4.63
N VAL A 282 6.69 -16.16 5.12
CA VAL A 282 6.70 -14.88 4.38
C VAL A 282 7.49 -15.02 3.08
N MET A 283 8.61 -15.74 3.11
CA MET A 283 9.38 -16.08 1.90
C MET A 283 8.54 -16.90 0.91
N SER A 284 7.72 -17.84 1.39
CA SER A 284 6.81 -18.62 0.55
C SER A 284 5.71 -17.79 -0.11
N CYS A 285 5.41 -16.60 0.41
CA CYS A 285 4.49 -15.62 -0.19
C CYS A 285 5.18 -14.74 -1.26
N GLY A 286 6.52 -14.83 -1.41
CA GLY A 286 7.29 -14.09 -2.42
C GLY A 286 8.15 -12.93 -1.90
N ILE A 287 8.23 -12.69 -0.58
CA ILE A 287 9.05 -11.64 0.03
C ILE A 287 10.36 -12.26 0.54
N THR A 288 11.48 -12.07 -0.16
CA THR A 288 12.69 -12.89 0.05
C THR A 288 13.99 -12.09 0.15
N LYS A 289 13.98 -10.75 0.02
CA LYS A 289 15.21 -9.98 -0.17
C LYS A 289 15.91 -9.61 1.14
N ARG A 290 15.16 -9.24 2.18
CA ARG A 290 15.71 -8.83 3.48
C ARG A 290 14.81 -9.28 4.63
N ILE A 291 15.44 -9.45 5.81
CA ILE A 291 14.78 -9.69 7.09
C ILE A 291 15.20 -8.55 8.02
N ASN A 292 14.31 -7.61 8.28
CA ASN A 292 14.56 -6.51 9.20
C ASN A 292 14.10 -6.90 10.60
N CYS A 293 15.08 -7.15 11.51
CA CYS A 293 14.86 -7.65 12.87
C CYS A 293 14.76 -6.49 13.86
N TYR A 294 13.58 -6.23 14.40
CA TYR A 294 13.28 -5.15 15.36
C TYR A 294 13.28 -5.67 16.80
N SER A 295 13.91 -5.05 17.76
CA SER A 295 14.93 -4.01 17.72
C SER A 295 15.77 -4.07 18.99
N MET A 296 17.06 -3.81 18.89
CA MET A 296 17.90 -3.61 20.06
C MET A 296 17.70 -2.22 20.71
N VAL A 297 17.06 -1.29 19.99
CA VAL A 297 16.82 0.10 20.40
C VAL A 297 15.31 0.39 20.41
N PRO A 298 14.51 -0.33 21.22
CA PRO A 298 13.05 -0.15 21.23
C PRO A 298 12.66 1.22 21.82
N TRP A 299 11.39 1.59 21.63
CA TRP A 299 10.85 2.83 22.20
C TRP A 299 10.77 2.78 23.72
N LYS A 300 10.52 1.60 24.30
CA LYS A 300 10.58 1.35 25.74
C LYS A 300 11.72 0.37 26.02
N LEU A 301 12.69 0.77 26.85
CA LEU A 301 13.85 -0.06 27.21
C LEU A 301 13.47 -1.10 28.27
N SER A 302 12.57 -2.01 27.91
CA SER A 302 12.07 -3.11 28.72
C SER A 302 12.09 -4.38 27.88
N PHE A 303 12.82 -5.40 28.32
CA PHE A 303 13.15 -6.61 27.59
C PHE A 303 12.56 -7.83 28.31
N GLN A 304 11.54 -8.41 27.75
CA GLN A 304 10.82 -9.53 28.35
C GLN A 304 11.50 -10.87 28.08
N TYR A 305 11.52 -11.75 29.09
CA TYR A 305 11.99 -13.12 29.01
C TYR A 305 11.28 -14.02 30.03
N TYR A 306 11.33 -15.33 29.83
CA TYR A 306 10.89 -16.30 30.83
C TYR A 306 12.07 -16.67 31.75
N ASP A 307 11.90 -16.60 33.07
CA ASP A 307 12.89 -16.98 34.07
C ASP A 307 12.52 -18.33 34.69
N GLU A 308 13.37 -19.35 34.48
CA GLU A 308 13.14 -20.71 35.00
C GLU A 308 13.26 -20.79 36.55
N ASN A 309 13.98 -19.89 37.18
CA ASN A 309 14.05 -19.84 38.65
C ASN A 309 12.76 -19.26 39.23
N LEU A 310 12.22 -18.24 38.58
CA LEU A 310 11.01 -17.57 39.02
C LEU A 310 9.72 -18.25 38.47
N LEU A 311 9.85 -19.18 37.52
CA LEU A 311 8.76 -19.86 36.81
C LEU A 311 7.72 -18.90 36.21
N LYS A 312 8.16 -17.74 35.73
CA LYS A 312 7.28 -16.71 35.16
C LYS A 312 8.00 -15.84 34.12
N ASN A 313 7.21 -15.17 33.30
CA ASN A 313 7.72 -14.08 32.50
C ASN A 313 8.10 -12.91 33.39
N THR A 314 9.23 -12.31 33.11
CA THR A 314 9.78 -11.14 33.78
C THR A 314 10.39 -10.19 32.76
N GLU A 315 10.88 -9.04 33.19
CA GLU A 315 11.50 -8.05 32.32
C GLU A 315 12.82 -7.54 32.90
N LEU A 316 13.74 -7.23 32.01
CA LEU A 316 14.92 -6.44 32.29
C LEU A 316 14.66 -5.01 31.84
N VAL A 317 14.74 -4.05 32.74
CA VAL A 317 14.76 -2.63 32.41
C VAL A 317 16.21 -2.16 32.48
N ALA A 318 16.82 -1.86 31.36
CA ALA A 318 18.22 -1.52 31.28
C ALA A 318 18.50 -0.40 30.28
N LYS A 319 19.37 0.53 30.61
CA LYS A 319 19.82 1.60 29.72
C LYS A 319 20.76 1.02 28.65
N ILE A 320 20.66 1.51 27.44
CA ILE A 320 21.57 1.16 26.34
C ILE A 320 23.00 1.48 26.77
N GLY A 321 23.89 0.48 26.61
CA GLY A 321 25.30 0.58 27.00
C GLY A 321 25.61 0.28 28.46
N SER A 322 24.59 -0.01 29.31
CA SER A 322 24.88 -0.55 30.66
C SER A 322 25.38 -2.00 30.58
N ASP A 323 26.05 -2.47 31.66
CA ASP A 323 26.58 -3.84 31.71
C ASP A 323 25.46 -4.88 31.56
N GLU A 324 24.29 -4.63 32.16
CA GLU A 324 23.12 -5.48 32.07
C GLU A 324 22.60 -5.54 30.64
N TYR A 325 22.45 -4.40 29.98
CA TYR A 325 22.03 -4.31 28.58
C TYR A 325 23.03 -5.02 27.67
N ASN A 326 24.31 -4.73 27.82
CA ASN A 326 25.38 -5.31 27.01
C ASN A 326 25.43 -6.83 27.17
N SER A 327 25.34 -7.33 28.41
CA SER A 327 25.35 -8.75 28.73
C SER A 327 24.13 -9.46 28.09
N TYR A 328 22.95 -8.89 28.28
CA TYR A 328 21.68 -9.42 27.74
C TYR A 328 21.74 -9.56 26.21
N TRP A 329 22.04 -8.46 25.50
CA TRP A 329 22.05 -8.44 24.04
C TRP A 329 23.24 -9.15 23.42
N SER A 330 24.43 -9.10 24.03
CA SER A 330 25.60 -9.82 23.51
C SER A 330 25.39 -11.33 23.49
N ALA A 331 24.76 -11.88 24.54
CA ALA A 331 24.43 -13.31 24.56
C ALA A 331 23.49 -13.69 23.43
N MET A 332 22.41 -12.91 23.26
CA MET A 332 21.42 -13.15 22.23
C MET A 332 22.01 -12.98 20.81
N ILE A 333 22.69 -11.88 20.53
CA ILE A 333 23.19 -11.60 19.19
C ILE A 333 24.25 -12.62 18.75
N LYS A 334 25.11 -13.10 19.67
CA LYS A 334 26.06 -14.20 19.36
C LYS A 334 25.34 -15.48 18.96
N ASP A 335 24.31 -15.86 19.70
CA ASP A 335 23.53 -17.07 19.41
C ASP A 335 22.70 -16.90 18.13
N PHE A 336 22.05 -15.77 17.97
CA PHE A 336 21.24 -15.44 16.78
C PHE A 336 22.10 -15.36 15.50
N THR A 337 23.32 -14.81 15.59
CA THR A 337 24.28 -14.80 14.47
C THR A 337 24.57 -16.22 13.99
N LYS A 338 24.86 -17.13 14.94
CA LYS A 338 25.10 -18.53 14.64
C LYS A 338 23.88 -19.16 13.97
N HIS A 339 22.68 -18.99 14.56
CA HIS A 339 21.43 -19.49 14.02
C HIS A 339 21.16 -19.00 12.58
N LEU A 340 21.29 -17.68 12.34
CA LEU A 340 21.09 -17.11 11.01
C LEU A 340 22.11 -17.60 9.98
N LYS A 341 23.36 -17.84 10.38
CA LYS A 341 24.37 -18.43 9.51
C LYS A 341 24.06 -19.89 9.17
N GLU A 342 23.61 -20.69 10.14
CA GLU A 342 23.14 -22.06 9.92
C GLU A 342 21.93 -22.14 8.97
N LYS A 343 21.03 -21.15 9.04
CA LYS A 343 19.86 -21.04 8.14
C LYS A 343 20.21 -20.46 6.75
N GLY A 344 21.41 -19.92 6.56
CA GLY A 344 21.80 -19.21 5.35
C GLY A 344 21.14 -17.83 5.22
N TRP A 345 20.59 -17.26 6.29
CA TRP A 345 19.86 -16.00 6.29
C TRP A 345 20.67 -14.80 6.78
N PHE A 346 21.86 -15.01 7.37
CA PHE A 346 22.66 -13.93 7.93
C PHE A 346 22.94 -12.82 6.92
N GLY A 347 23.30 -13.16 5.69
CA GLY A 347 23.60 -12.21 4.63
C GLY A 347 22.44 -11.32 4.16
N ILE A 348 21.19 -11.71 4.48
CA ILE A 348 19.96 -10.96 4.17
C ILE A 348 19.27 -10.39 5.41
N SER A 349 19.81 -10.62 6.60
CA SER A 349 19.27 -10.11 7.86
C SER A 349 19.92 -8.79 8.27
N THR A 350 19.13 -7.91 8.87
CA THR A 350 19.60 -6.67 9.50
C THR A 350 19.11 -6.62 10.95
N ILE A 351 19.85 -5.96 11.82
CA ILE A 351 19.27 -5.42 13.05
C ILE A 351 18.72 -4.04 12.71
N ALA A 352 17.41 -3.90 12.87
CA ALA A 352 16.69 -2.71 12.50
C ALA A 352 16.42 -1.80 13.70
N MET A 353 16.51 -0.51 13.47
CA MET A 353 16.24 0.52 14.47
C MET A 353 15.39 1.64 13.87
N ASP A 354 14.75 2.37 14.75
CA ASP A 354 13.88 3.49 14.46
C ASP A 354 14.56 4.81 14.91
N GLU A 355 13.86 5.93 14.87
CA GLU A 355 14.34 7.27 15.30
C GLU A 355 14.73 7.29 16.77
N ARG A 356 16.02 7.09 17.06
CA ARG A 356 16.54 7.00 18.41
C ARG A 356 17.69 8.00 18.63
N PRO A 357 18.03 8.33 19.89
CA PRO A 357 19.17 9.19 20.17
C PRO A 357 20.47 8.68 19.56
N MET A 358 21.24 9.56 18.94
CA MET A 358 22.50 9.24 18.24
C MET A 358 23.43 8.37 19.10
N LYS A 359 23.62 8.73 20.38
CA LYS A 359 24.49 7.99 21.29
C LYS A 359 24.07 6.53 21.48
N ASP A 360 22.75 6.30 21.54
CA ASP A 360 22.20 4.95 21.68
C ASP A 360 22.41 4.13 20.41
N MET A 361 22.17 4.74 19.24
CA MET A 361 22.44 4.10 17.95
C MET A 361 23.91 3.74 17.80
N GLN A 362 24.84 4.66 18.08
CA GLN A 362 26.28 4.41 18.00
C GLN A 362 26.73 3.28 18.95
N THR A 363 26.17 3.24 20.15
CA THR A 363 26.47 2.18 21.13
C THR A 363 26.05 0.81 20.61
N VAL A 364 24.86 0.70 20.01
CA VAL A 364 24.36 -0.56 19.47
C VAL A 364 25.11 -0.95 18.20
N ILE A 365 25.42 -0.01 17.32
CA ILE A 365 26.24 -0.26 16.13
C ILE A 365 27.59 -0.87 16.55
N LYS A 366 28.26 -0.25 17.54
CA LYS A 366 29.52 -0.76 18.03
C LYS A 366 29.39 -2.17 18.63
N LEU A 367 28.38 -2.43 19.47
CA LEU A 367 28.13 -3.75 20.05
C LEU A 367 27.93 -4.83 18.98
N LEU A 368 27.17 -4.54 17.93
CA LEU A 368 26.94 -5.46 16.80
C LEU A 368 28.24 -5.74 16.05
N LYS A 369 29.00 -4.71 15.71
CA LYS A 369 30.27 -4.83 14.99
C LYS A 369 31.38 -5.52 15.79
N ASP A 370 31.39 -5.36 17.09
CA ASP A 370 32.30 -6.08 17.99
C ASP A 370 31.99 -7.59 18.05
N ILE A 371 30.73 -7.99 17.85
CA ILE A 371 30.32 -9.41 17.83
C ILE A 371 30.60 -10.02 16.46
N ASP A 372 30.18 -9.35 15.40
CA ASP A 372 30.44 -9.76 14.02
C ASP A 372 30.43 -8.52 13.10
N PRO A 373 31.56 -8.20 12.45
CA PRO A 373 31.69 -7.00 11.62
C PRO A 373 30.78 -7.02 10.39
N ASP A 374 30.29 -8.20 9.97
CA ASP A 374 29.42 -8.34 8.81
C ASP A 374 27.93 -8.06 9.11
N TRP A 375 27.57 -7.79 10.37
CA TRP A 375 26.20 -7.40 10.69
C TRP A 375 25.75 -6.19 9.87
N LYS A 376 24.65 -6.34 9.17
CA LYS A 376 23.96 -5.25 8.48
C LYS A 376 22.98 -4.58 9.42
N ILE A 377 22.84 -3.27 9.28
CA ILE A 377 21.99 -2.44 10.12
C ILE A 377 20.97 -1.73 9.22
N ALA A 378 19.70 -1.75 9.61
CA ALA A 378 18.64 -0.96 9.00
C ALA A 378 18.27 0.20 9.92
N LEU A 379 18.00 1.38 9.35
CA LEU A 379 17.55 2.56 10.08
C LEU A 379 16.43 3.25 9.30
N ALA A 380 15.31 3.50 9.97
CA ALA A 380 14.28 4.42 9.52
C ALA A 380 14.29 5.65 10.43
N GLY A 381 14.71 6.81 9.93
CA GLY A 381 14.86 7.98 10.78
C GLY A 381 15.46 9.19 10.07
N ASN A 382 15.96 10.12 10.87
CA ASN A 382 16.65 11.29 10.35
C ASN A 382 17.98 10.90 9.68
N TYR A 383 18.42 11.70 8.71
CA TYR A 383 19.73 11.51 8.11
C TYR A 383 20.83 11.94 9.07
N HIS A 384 21.78 11.03 9.33
CA HIS A 384 22.91 11.20 10.23
C HIS A 384 24.22 10.84 9.53
N PRO A 385 24.99 11.81 9.07
CA PRO A 385 26.27 11.55 8.37
C PRO A 385 27.27 10.78 9.24
N GLU A 386 27.21 10.91 10.56
CA GLU A 386 28.14 10.27 11.52
C GLU A 386 28.06 8.74 11.53
N ILE A 387 26.90 8.17 11.19
CA ILE A 387 26.65 6.71 11.17
C ILE A 387 26.30 6.19 9.78
N GLU A 388 26.26 7.04 8.77
CA GLU A 388 25.80 6.71 7.42
C GLU A 388 26.51 5.46 6.85
N LYS A 389 27.83 5.37 7.01
CA LYS A 389 28.63 4.26 6.47
C LYS A 389 28.30 2.90 7.10
N ASP A 390 27.85 2.90 8.36
CA ASP A 390 27.48 1.70 9.11
C ASP A 390 26.08 1.20 8.75
N ILE A 391 25.22 2.08 8.23
CA ILE A 391 23.85 1.73 7.87
C ILE A 391 23.80 1.11 6.48
N PHE A 392 23.33 -0.12 6.40
CA PHE A 392 23.11 -0.82 5.12
C PHE A 392 21.81 -0.37 4.46
N ASP A 393 20.67 -0.54 5.14
CA ASP A 393 19.33 -0.16 4.68
C ASP A 393 18.91 1.14 5.38
N TYR A 394 18.91 2.25 4.63
CA TYR A 394 18.65 3.55 5.23
C TYR A 394 17.42 4.21 4.60
N SER A 395 16.36 4.33 5.40
CA SER A 395 15.18 5.09 5.05
C SER A 395 15.16 6.43 5.78
N VAL A 396 15.23 7.54 5.04
CA VAL A 396 15.28 8.89 5.62
C VAL A 396 13.91 9.55 5.61
N ALA A 397 13.58 10.29 6.70
CA ALA A 397 12.36 11.08 6.75
C ALA A 397 12.30 12.10 5.60
N SER A 398 11.11 12.38 5.10
CA SER A 398 10.86 13.19 3.89
C SER A 398 11.58 14.55 3.86
N ARG A 399 11.82 15.13 5.04
CA ARG A 399 12.55 16.40 5.22
C ARG A 399 14.06 16.30 5.01
N PHE A 400 14.62 15.08 4.93
CA PHE A 400 16.04 14.83 4.75
C PHE A 400 16.32 14.23 3.36
N GLN A 401 17.53 14.45 2.89
CA GLN A 401 18.05 13.87 1.66
C GLN A 401 19.51 13.47 1.88
N PHE A 402 19.96 12.45 1.19
CA PHE A 402 21.39 12.18 1.05
C PHE A 402 22.01 13.25 0.16
N ASP A 403 23.25 13.63 0.41
CA ASP A 403 24.00 14.35 -0.62
C ASP A 403 24.25 13.44 -1.84
N ALA A 404 24.44 14.06 -3.00
CA ALA A 404 24.50 13.33 -4.26
C ALA A 404 25.68 12.34 -4.36
N VAL A 405 26.80 12.64 -3.69
CA VAL A 405 27.98 11.76 -3.68
C VAL A 405 27.70 10.53 -2.84
N THR A 406 27.26 10.72 -1.61
CA THR A 406 26.87 9.64 -0.69
C THR A 406 25.82 8.73 -1.32
N LEU A 407 24.77 9.30 -1.92
CA LEU A 407 23.70 8.52 -2.54
C LEU A 407 24.23 7.65 -3.70
N LYS A 408 25.09 8.21 -4.54
CA LYS A 408 25.72 7.48 -5.63
C LYS A 408 26.62 6.34 -5.13
N GLU A 409 27.39 6.57 -4.09
CA GLU A 409 28.24 5.54 -3.46
C GLU A 409 27.38 4.41 -2.85
N ARG A 410 26.30 4.76 -2.14
CA ARG A 410 25.37 3.78 -1.55
C ARG A 410 24.73 2.90 -2.62
N ILE A 411 24.27 3.50 -3.72
CA ILE A 411 23.68 2.76 -4.85
C ILE A 411 24.72 1.84 -5.49
N ALA A 412 25.96 2.30 -5.70
CA ALA A 412 27.05 1.50 -6.25
C ALA A 412 27.39 0.29 -5.35
N LEU A 413 27.22 0.43 -4.04
CA LEU A 413 27.40 -0.64 -3.04
C LEU A 413 26.16 -1.52 -2.87
N GLY A 414 25.08 -1.27 -3.59
CA GLY A 414 23.81 -2.00 -3.46
C GLY A 414 23.12 -1.77 -2.11
N LYS A 415 23.39 -0.64 -1.45
CA LYS A 415 22.75 -0.25 -0.18
C LYS A 415 21.40 0.41 -0.45
N PRO A 416 20.27 -0.15 0.03
CA PRO A 416 18.98 0.52 -0.05
C PRO A 416 19.03 1.92 0.58
N SER A 417 18.51 2.89 -0.13
CA SER A 417 18.51 4.30 0.27
C SER A 417 17.17 4.88 -0.08
N THR A 418 16.22 4.71 0.85
CA THR A 418 14.81 5.02 0.65
C THR A 418 14.40 6.26 1.43
N TRP A 419 13.18 6.69 1.27
CA TRP A 419 12.58 7.76 2.04
C TRP A 419 11.23 7.30 2.61
N TYR A 420 10.70 8.00 3.61
CA TYR A 420 9.41 7.69 4.18
C TYR A 420 8.61 8.94 4.54
N THR A 421 7.29 8.74 4.69
CA THR A 421 6.36 9.66 5.32
C THR A 421 5.61 8.98 6.45
N CYS A 422 5.21 9.76 7.44
CA CYS A 422 4.48 9.28 8.62
C CYS A 422 3.38 10.29 9.02
N CYS A 423 3.02 10.33 10.29
CA CYS A 423 2.05 11.27 10.85
C CYS A 423 2.48 12.75 10.77
N GLU A 424 3.75 13.04 10.54
CA GLU A 424 4.31 14.40 10.60
C GLU A 424 4.03 15.21 9.34
N GLU A 425 4.02 14.57 8.18
CA GLU A 425 3.83 15.25 6.90
C GLU A 425 2.35 15.39 6.55
N ASN A 426 1.94 16.61 6.19
CA ASN A 426 0.61 16.83 5.63
C ASN A 426 0.49 16.24 4.23
N TYR A 427 1.52 16.40 3.40
CA TYR A 427 1.60 15.93 2.03
C TYR A 427 3.06 15.88 1.54
N PRO A 428 3.38 14.94 0.60
CA PRO A 428 2.52 13.84 0.18
C PRO A 428 2.37 12.84 1.33
N ASN A 429 1.20 12.22 1.46
CA ASN A 429 1.02 11.21 2.51
C ASN A 429 0.07 10.07 2.09
N GLY A 430 -0.02 9.06 2.96
CA GLY A 430 -0.80 7.85 2.80
C GLY A 430 -2.04 7.78 3.68
N PHE A 431 -2.59 8.89 4.15
CA PHE A 431 -3.80 8.92 4.96
C PHE A 431 -5.05 8.56 4.14
N THR A 432 -6.12 8.09 4.80
CA THR A 432 -7.36 7.79 4.08
C THR A 432 -7.97 9.03 3.42
N PHE A 433 -7.71 10.22 3.94
CA PHE A 433 -8.14 11.50 3.37
C PHE A 433 -7.14 12.13 2.39
N SER A 434 -5.91 11.61 2.29
CA SER A 434 -4.95 12.11 1.31
C SER A 434 -5.46 11.94 -0.13
N PRO A 435 -5.24 12.89 -1.04
CA PRO A 435 -5.53 12.71 -2.45
C PRO A 435 -4.85 11.44 -3.01
N PRO A 436 -5.55 10.61 -3.81
CA PRO A 436 -4.97 9.37 -4.32
C PRO A 436 -3.69 9.57 -5.14
N ALA A 437 -3.58 10.68 -5.84
CA ALA A 437 -2.39 11.05 -6.61
C ALA A 437 -1.11 11.17 -5.76
N GLU A 438 -1.23 11.47 -4.47
CA GLU A 438 -0.06 11.55 -3.58
C GLU A 438 0.63 10.18 -3.41
N HIS A 439 -0.11 9.07 -3.52
CA HIS A 439 0.48 7.74 -3.49
C HIS A 439 1.28 7.42 -4.77
N VAL A 440 0.80 7.88 -5.92
CA VAL A 440 1.57 7.80 -7.18
C VAL A 440 2.83 8.66 -7.06
N TRP A 441 2.69 9.82 -6.44
CA TRP A 441 3.77 10.79 -6.24
C TRP A 441 4.95 10.22 -5.45
N MET A 442 4.72 9.21 -4.56
CA MET A 442 5.78 8.54 -3.79
C MET A 442 6.85 7.92 -4.70
N GLY A 443 6.45 7.23 -5.77
CA GLY A 443 7.37 6.62 -6.73
C GLY A 443 8.10 7.67 -7.58
N TRP A 444 7.39 8.68 -8.04
CA TRP A 444 7.97 9.78 -8.82
C TRP A 444 9.01 10.57 -8.02
N TYR A 445 8.70 10.89 -6.76
CA TYR A 445 9.65 11.59 -5.89
C TYR A 445 10.90 10.76 -5.62
N ALA A 446 10.74 9.46 -5.40
CA ALA A 446 11.90 8.57 -5.28
C ALA A 446 12.79 8.65 -6.52
N ALA A 447 12.23 8.57 -7.73
CA ALA A 447 12.99 8.72 -8.98
C ALA A 447 13.64 10.11 -9.12
N ALA A 448 12.91 11.18 -8.79
CA ALA A 448 13.37 12.56 -8.91
C ALA A 448 14.55 12.89 -7.97
N LYS A 449 14.55 12.31 -6.77
CA LYS A 449 15.60 12.54 -5.77
C LYS A 449 16.69 11.45 -5.77
N GLY A 450 16.54 10.43 -6.64
CA GLY A 450 17.50 9.34 -6.75
C GLY A 450 17.41 8.32 -5.62
N PHE A 451 16.35 8.34 -4.80
CA PHE A 451 16.11 7.30 -3.82
C PHE A 451 15.84 5.96 -4.49
N THR A 452 16.17 4.87 -3.82
CA THR A 452 15.92 3.52 -4.34
C THR A 452 14.50 3.01 -4.10
N GLY A 453 13.70 3.72 -3.29
CA GLY A 453 12.35 3.29 -2.98
C GLY A 453 11.69 4.09 -1.85
N TYR A 454 10.72 3.46 -1.19
CA TYR A 454 9.87 4.08 -0.17
C TYR A 454 9.56 3.12 0.96
N LEU A 455 9.59 3.62 2.19
CA LEU A 455 9.16 2.91 3.39
C LEU A 455 7.89 3.55 3.97
N ARG A 456 7.01 2.71 4.56
CA ARG A 456 5.99 3.14 5.49
C ARG A 456 5.89 2.16 6.64
N TRP A 457 5.79 2.70 7.86
CA TRP A 457 5.86 1.95 9.12
C TRP A 457 4.69 1.01 9.38
N ALA A 458 3.68 0.98 8.46
CA ALA A 458 2.54 0.11 8.64
C ALA A 458 1.84 -0.27 7.32
N TYR A 459 1.71 -1.57 7.11
CA TYR A 459 0.95 -2.17 6.02
C TYR A 459 -0.50 -2.47 6.44
N ASN A 460 -0.66 -3.03 7.64
CA ASN A 460 -1.93 -3.59 8.10
C ASN A 460 -2.14 -3.52 9.63
N SER A 461 -1.62 -2.49 10.30
CA SER A 461 -1.87 -2.22 11.71
C SER A 461 -3.24 -1.54 11.87
N TRP A 462 -4.31 -2.32 11.82
CA TRP A 462 -5.68 -1.82 11.77
C TRP A 462 -6.16 -1.27 13.11
N PRO A 463 -6.96 -0.16 13.12
CA PRO A 463 -7.76 0.24 14.26
C PRO A 463 -8.85 -0.81 14.55
N GLN A 464 -9.70 -0.56 15.53
CA GLN A 464 -10.70 -1.53 15.98
C GLN A 464 -11.65 -2.00 14.85
N ASN A 465 -12.19 -1.07 14.06
CA ASN A 465 -13.20 -1.33 13.03
C ASN A 465 -12.83 -0.67 11.69
N PRO A 466 -11.73 -1.06 11.02
CA PRO A 466 -11.18 -0.33 9.87
C PRO A 466 -12.11 -0.27 8.66
N LEU A 467 -13.05 -1.21 8.52
CA LEU A 467 -14.02 -1.23 7.41
C LEU A 467 -15.14 -0.19 7.53
N THR A 468 -15.29 0.44 8.69
CA THR A 468 -16.28 1.48 8.93
C THR A 468 -15.65 2.79 9.38
N ASP A 469 -14.58 2.71 10.18
CA ASP A 469 -13.89 3.86 10.74
C ASP A 469 -12.37 3.66 10.66
N SER A 470 -11.71 4.50 9.87
CA SER A 470 -10.27 4.44 9.65
C SER A 470 -9.46 5.26 10.65
N ARG A 471 -10.13 5.97 11.57
CA ARG A 471 -9.49 6.86 12.56
C ARG A 471 -8.81 6.05 13.65
N PHE A 472 -7.76 6.62 14.21
CA PHE A 472 -7.02 6.05 15.32
C PHE A 472 -6.63 7.14 16.35
N THR A 473 -6.47 6.76 17.62
CA THR A 473 -6.28 7.70 18.72
C THR A 473 -4.93 8.42 18.70
N ALA A 474 -3.90 7.84 18.08
CA ALA A 474 -2.53 8.36 18.12
C ALA A 474 -2.06 8.98 16.82
N TRP A 475 -2.66 8.58 15.69
CA TRP A 475 -2.19 8.91 14.35
C TRP A 475 -3.32 9.35 13.43
N PRO A 476 -3.06 10.12 12.37
CA PRO A 476 -4.06 10.45 11.34
C PRO A 476 -4.74 9.21 10.78
N ALA A 477 -5.99 9.34 10.35
CA ALA A 477 -6.77 8.23 9.82
C ALA A 477 -6.06 7.54 8.64
N GLY A 478 -5.84 6.22 8.75
CA GLY A 478 -5.17 5.41 7.73
C GLY A 478 -3.64 5.50 7.73
N ASP A 479 -3.03 6.21 8.68
CA ASP A 479 -1.56 6.23 8.81
C ASP A 479 -1.00 4.82 9.08
N THR A 480 -1.71 4.03 9.85
CA THR A 480 -1.28 2.71 10.33
C THR A 480 -1.58 1.55 9.37
N PHE A 481 -2.15 1.79 8.19
CA PHE A 481 -2.45 0.71 7.23
C PHE A 481 -2.68 1.19 5.81
N GLN A 482 -2.43 0.31 4.84
CA GLN A 482 -2.63 0.55 3.40
C GLN A 482 -3.71 -0.35 2.79
N VAL A 483 -4.02 -1.47 3.41
CA VAL A 483 -4.99 -2.47 2.95
C VAL A 483 -6.00 -2.78 4.05
N TYR A 484 -7.11 -3.39 3.70
CA TYR A 484 -8.21 -3.64 4.61
C TYR A 484 -8.44 -5.13 4.89
N PRO A 485 -9.11 -5.47 6.02
CA PRO A 485 -9.53 -6.84 6.28
C PRO A 485 -10.41 -7.42 5.17
N GLY A 486 -10.27 -8.72 4.92
CA GLY A 486 -11.08 -9.42 3.96
C GLY A 486 -10.47 -9.94 2.66
N PRO A 487 -9.17 -10.05 2.47
CA PRO A 487 -8.07 -9.15 2.19
C PRO A 487 -8.39 -8.18 1.04
N MET A 488 -8.95 -7.04 1.37
CA MET A 488 -9.29 -6.00 0.41
C MET A 488 -8.12 -5.04 0.19
N THR A 489 -7.87 -4.70 -1.06
CA THR A 489 -6.97 -3.59 -1.40
C THR A 489 -7.64 -2.24 -1.15
N SER A 490 -6.94 -1.15 -1.38
CA SER A 490 -7.47 0.21 -1.29
C SER A 490 -7.09 1.03 -2.52
N ILE A 491 -7.80 2.14 -2.73
CA ILE A 491 -7.38 3.14 -3.73
C ILE A 491 -5.94 3.56 -3.45
N ARG A 492 -5.59 3.82 -2.20
CA ARG A 492 -4.23 4.20 -1.76
C ARG A 492 -3.18 3.19 -2.19
N PHE A 493 -3.39 1.91 -1.88
CA PHE A 493 -2.43 0.86 -2.19
C PHE A 493 -2.30 0.62 -3.71
N GLU A 494 -3.41 0.64 -4.46
CA GLU A 494 -3.37 0.52 -5.92
C GLU A 494 -2.63 1.70 -6.57
N LYS A 495 -2.79 2.91 -6.02
CA LYS A 495 -2.08 4.11 -6.50
C LYS A 495 -0.60 4.11 -6.13
N LEU A 496 -0.23 3.53 -4.97
CA LEU A 496 1.17 3.31 -4.63
C LEU A 496 1.84 2.35 -5.64
N ILE A 497 1.18 1.24 -5.99
CA ILE A 497 1.68 0.31 -7.02
C ILE A 497 1.83 1.02 -8.36
N GLU A 498 0.89 1.89 -8.72
CA GLU A 498 0.98 2.70 -9.95
C GLU A 498 2.24 3.59 -9.93
N GLY A 499 2.52 4.26 -8.82
CA GLY A 499 3.74 5.06 -8.65
C GLY A 499 5.03 4.23 -8.73
N ILE A 500 5.02 3.00 -8.19
CA ILE A 500 6.15 2.08 -8.31
C ILE A 500 6.36 1.67 -9.78
N GLN A 501 5.30 1.39 -10.52
CA GLN A 501 5.40 1.08 -11.96
C GLN A 501 5.98 2.27 -12.75
N ASP A 502 5.57 3.49 -12.43
CA ASP A 502 6.12 4.69 -13.05
C ASP A 502 7.62 4.88 -12.73
N PHE A 503 8.05 4.57 -11.49
CA PHE A 503 9.47 4.54 -11.14
C PHE A 503 10.24 3.53 -11.99
N GLU A 504 9.73 2.33 -12.19
CA GLU A 504 10.37 1.33 -13.05
C GLU A 504 10.46 1.79 -14.50
N LYS A 505 9.40 2.40 -15.05
CA LYS A 505 9.43 3.00 -16.40
C LYS A 505 10.51 4.06 -16.53
N ILE A 506 10.60 4.97 -15.56
CA ILE A 506 11.62 6.03 -15.52
C ILE A 506 13.01 5.42 -15.56
N HIS A 507 13.29 4.41 -14.75
CA HIS A 507 14.58 3.74 -14.73
C HIS A 507 14.92 3.06 -16.07
N ILE A 508 13.97 2.36 -16.68
CA ILE A 508 14.14 1.71 -17.98
C ILE A 508 14.49 2.75 -19.05
N LEU A 509 13.77 3.87 -19.07
CA LEU A 509 14.02 4.96 -20.03
C LEU A 509 15.39 5.62 -19.78
N GLN A 510 15.74 5.91 -18.53
CA GLN A 510 17.06 6.47 -18.18
C GLN A 510 18.20 5.56 -18.65
N GLU A 511 18.10 4.26 -18.43
CA GLU A 511 19.11 3.30 -18.89
C GLU A 511 19.17 3.22 -20.41
N GLY A 512 18.02 3.14 -21.09
CA GLY A 512 17.96 3.11 -22.54
C GLY A 512 18.54 4.37 -23.20
N PHE A 513 18.24 5.56 -22.66
CA PHE A 513 18.78 6.81 -23.18
C PHE A 513 20.30 6.95 -22.93
N LYS A 514 20.79 6.48 -21.77
CA LYS A 514 22.23 6.43 -21.50
C LYS A 514 22.95 5.48 -22.46
N GLN A 515 22.41 4.28 -22.68
CA GLN A 515 23.00 3.29 -23.59
C GLN A 515 23.01 3.75 -25.05
N SER A 516 21.98 4.48 -25.49
CA SER A 516 21.90 5.05 -26.84
C SER A 516 22.60 6.37 -27.00
N GLY A 517 23.16 6.96 -25.91
CA GLY A 517 23.79 8.27 -25.93
C GLY A 517 22.84 9.44 -26.25
N ASN A 518 21.52 9.25 -26.03
CA ASN A 518 20.50 10.26 -26.35
C ASN A 518 20.41 11.32 -25.25
N GLN A 519 21.36 12.28 -25.31
CA GLN A 519 21.47 13.35 -24.31
C GLN A 519 20.20 14.21 -24.22
N THR A 520 19.56 14.50 -25.35
CA THR A 520 18.32 15.30 -25.39
C THR A 520 17.19 14.62 -24.57
N LYS A 521 17.00 13.30 -24.75
CA LYS A 521 15.99 12.57 -23.99
C LYS A 521 16.32 12.47 -22.50
N ILE A 522 17.60 12.37 -22.14
CA ILE A 522 18.04 12.43 -20.75
C ILE A 522 17.65 13.77 -20.13
N GLU A 523 17.91 14.89 -20.83
CA GLU A 523 17.60 16.23 -20.36
C GLU A 523 16.07 16.45 -20.24
N GLU A 524 15.28 16.03 -21.23
CA GLU A 524 13.82 16.09 -21.19
C GLU A 524 13.25 15.31 -19.98
N LEU A 525 13.75 14.10 -19.72
CA LEU A 525 13.33 13.29 -18.58
C LEU A 525 13.75 13.92 -17.25
N ASN A 526 14.96 14.44 -17.14
CA ASN A 526 15.42 15.15 -15.95
C ASN A 526 14.60 16.43 -15.69
N GLN A 527 14.22 17.17 -16.74
CA GLN A 527 13.31 18.31 -16.61
C GLN A 527 11.94 17.89 -16.11
N LEU A 528 11.40 16.77 -16.60
CA LEU A 528 10.16 16.21 -16.09
C LEU A 528 10.28 15.86 -14.60
N LEU A 529 11.33 15.17 -14.20
CA LEU A 529 11.56 14.77 -12.81
C LEU A 529 11.76 15.99 -11.88
N SER A 530 12.31 17.09 -12.35
CA SER A 530 12.51 18.30 -11.53
C SER A 530 11.20 18.93 -11.05
N THR A 531 10.05 18.58 -11.62
CA THR A 531 8.73 19.02 -11.16
C THR A 531 8.28 18.35 -9.86
N PHE A 532 8.94 17.23 -9.47
CA PHE A 532 8.65 16.49 -8.25
C PHE A 532 9.49 17.00 -7.08
N ASP A 533 9.11 18.15 -6.55
CA ASP A 533 9.67 18.74 -5.34
C ASP A 533 8.55 18.95 -4.31
N LEU A 534 8.80 18.64 -3.03
CA LEU A 534 7.79 18.75 -1.96
C LEU A 534 7.18 20.16 -1.86
N LYS A 535 7.95 21.19 -2.20
CA LYS A 535 7.46 22.58 -2.18
C LYS A 535 6.36 22.81 -3.22
N MET A 536 6.42 22.11 -4.35
CA MET A 536 5.44 22.28 -5.45
C MET A 536 4.04 21.79 -5.06
N LEU A 537 3.95 20.81 -4.15
CA LEU A 537 2.64 20.32 -3.66
C LEU A 537 1.83 21.37 -2.88
N LYS A 538 2.47 22.45 -2.42
CA LYS A 538 1.77 23.60 -1.83
C LYS A 538 1.02 24.45 -2.85
N GLU A 539 1.50 24.46 -4.08
CA GLU A 539 1.06 25.36 -5.14
C GLU A 539 0.22 24.64 -6.19
N ILE A 540 0.59 23.40 -6.50
CA ILE A 540 -0.02 22.61 -7.57
C ILE A 540 -0.61 21.31 -7.00
N PRO A 541 -1.89 21.00 -7.24
CA PRO A 541 -2.49 19.75 -6.83
C PRO A 541 -1.73 18.54 -7.39
N SER A 542 -1.51 17.52 -6.55
CA SER A 542 -0.80 16.30 -6.93
C SER A 542 -1.40 15.61 -8.16
N GLU A 543 -2.73 15.61 -8.31
CA GLU A 543 -3.43 15.05 -9.46
C GLU A 543 -2.95 15.66 -10.77
N LYS A 544 -2.89 17.00 -10.86
CA LYS A 544 -2.47 17.70 -12.08
C LYS A 544 -1.03 17.35 -12.43
N THR A 545 -0.13 17.37 -11.45
CA THR A 545 1.29 17.03 -11.67
C THR A 545 1.45 15.60 -12.20
N ILE A 546 0.72 14.64 -11.60
CA ILE A 546 0.77 13.23 -12.01
C ILE A 546 0.21 13.03 -13.42
N ASP A 547 -0.94 13.60 -13.73
CA ASP A 547 -1.59 13.42 -15.04
C ASP A 547 -0.71 13.99 -16.17
N GLU A 548 -0.13 15.18 -15.97
CA GLU A 548 0.82 15.79 -16.92
C GLU A 548 2.09 14.96 -17.07
N ALA A 549 2.65 14.48 -15.96
CA ALA A 549 3.89 13.70 -15.95
C ALA A 549 3.71 12.35 -16.65
N LYS A 550 2.64 11.62 -16.37
CA LYS A 550 2.32 10.33 -17.03
C LYS A 550 2.08 10.52 -18.53
N SER A 551 1.39 11.60 -18.93
CA SER A 551 1.20 11.93 -20.34
C SER A 551 2.53 12.15 -21.07
N LYS A 552 3.52 12.79 -20.42
CA LYS A 552 4.86 12.98 -20.98
C LYS A 552 5.67 11.68 -20.98
N LEU A 553 5.65 10.93 -19.88
CA LEU A 553 6.37 9.67 -19.74
C LEU A 553 6.02 8.66 -20.85
N ASN A 554 4.74 8.57 -21.20
CA ASN A 554 4.26 7.68 -22.26
C ASN A 554 4.58 8.14 -23.70
N LYS A 555 5.23 9.30 -23.88
CA LYS A 555 5.68 9.81 -25.18
C LYS A 555 7.17 9.57 -25.45
N PHE A 556 7.92 9.16 -24.43
CA PHE A 556 9.33 8.80 -24.59
C PHE A 556 9.50 7.50 -25.35
#